data_b64d574530ffb7485a09ad03f2965c83
#
_entry.id   b64d574530ffb7485a09ad03f2965c83
#
_cell.length_a   1.000
_cell.length_b   1.000
_cell.length_c   1.000
_cell.angle_alpha   90.00
_cell.angle_beta   90.00
_cell.angle_gamma   90.00
#
_symmetry.space_group_name_H-M   'P 1'
#
loop_
_entity.id
_entity.type
_entity.pdbx_description
1 polymer ?
#
loop_
_entity_poly.entity_id
_entity_poly.type
_entity_poly.pdbx_seq_one_letter_code
_entity_poly.pdbx_strand_id
1 'polypeptide(L)'
;MAARMVVDATDGFEVVGEAETGEESVTMAAELHPDLVLMDVNLPGINGLDATRQILAADDGSVVVLLLSTYEEEEYAPRAAECGAAAYIPKAVFGPDRLEQAWAAAARQ
;
A
#
# COMPACT_ATOMS: atom_id res chain seq x y z
N MET A 1 11.73 3.15 -7.52
CA MET A 1 11.55 3.99 -6.31
C MET A 1 11.73 3.15 -5.06
N ALA A 2 12.42 3.67 -4.10
CA ALA A 2 12.60 3.00 -2.83
C ALA A 2 11.56 3.50 -1.82
N ALA A 3 10.41 2.84 -1.77
CA ALA A 3 9.33 3.21 -0.83
C ALA A 3 9.82 3.24 0.62
N ARG A 4 10.74 2.33 0.94
CA ARG A 4 11.36 2.30 2.27
C ARG A 4 12.02 3.62 2.63
N MET A 5 12.72 4.25 1.68
CA MET A 5 13.38 5.53 1.92
C MET A 5 12.38 6.64 2.24
N VAL A 6 11.23 6.62 1.59
CA VAL A 6 10.17 7.59 1.87
C VAL A 6 9.61 7.39 3.27
N VAL A 7 9.37 6.13 3.66
CA VAL A 7 8.86 5.83 5.01
C VAL A 7 9.88 6.25 6.07
N ASP A 8 11.15 5.91 5.87
CA ASP A 8 12.21 6.25 6.82
C ASP A 8 12.38 7.77 6.96
N ALA A 9 12.08 8.52 5.90
CA ALA A 9 12.17 9.99 5.92
C ALA A 9 10.91 10.67 6.49
N THR A 10 9.88 9.90 6.82
CA THR A 10 8.61 10.43 7.29
C THR A 10 8.46 10.17 8.79
N ASP A 11 8.39 11.24 9.58
CA ASP A 11 8.27 11.12 11.04
C ASP A 11 6.98 10.37 11.42
N GLY A 12 7.11 9.48 12.39
CA GLY A 12 5.98 8.72 12.89
C GLY A 12 5.72 7.41 12.14
N PHE A 13 6.53 7.10 11.13
CA PHE A 13 6.41 5.87 10.35
C PHE A 13 7.66 5.01 10.51
N GLU A 14 7.45 3.71 10.54
CA GLU A 14 8.52 2.73 10.70
C GLU A 14 8.29 1.55 9.76
N VAL A 15 9.33 1.11 9.08
CA VAL A 15 9.26 -0.07 8.23
C VAL A 15 9.39 -1.32 9.09
N VAL A 16 8.38 -2.18 9.08
CA VAL A 16 8.40 -3.43 9.85
C VAL A 16 8.67 -4.66 8.98
N GLY A 17 8.66 -4.50 7.67
CA GLY A 17 8.99 -5.58 6.75
C GLY A 17 8.84 -5.16 5.31
N GLU A 18 9.47 -5.92 4.42
CA GLU A 18 9.38 -5.69 2.97
C GLU A 18 9.15 -7.02 2.28
N ALA A 19 8.18 -7.07 1.37
CA ALA A 19 7.88 -8.25 0.58
C ALA A 19 8.32 -8.05 -0.86
N GLU A 20 8.80 -9.11 -1.50
CA GLU A 20 9.26 -9.06 -2.89
C GLU A 20 8.22 -9.57 -3.88
N THR A 21 7.21 -10.29 -3.42
CA THR A 21 6.12 -10.80 -4.25
C THR A 21 4.77 -10.48 -3.62
N GLY A 22 3.71 -10.59 -4.43
CA GLY A 22 2.36 -10.40 -3.92
C GLY A 22 2.00 -11.43 -2.87
N GLU A 23 2.36 -12.70 -3.08
CA GLU A 23 2.10 -13.78 -2.13
C GLU A 23 2.82 -13.54 -0.80
N GLU A 24 4.09 -13.12 -0.87
CA GLU A 24 4.86 -12.82 0.34
C GLU A 24 4.24 -11.66 1.12
N SER A 25 3.71 -10.65 0.41
CA SER A 25 3.06 -9.52 1.07
C SER A 25 1.84 -9.94 1.87
N VAL A 26 1.05 -10.87 1.33
CA VAL A 26 -0.13 -11.40 2.03
C VAL A 26 0.29 -12.14 3.31
N THR A 27 1.30 -12.99 3.19
CA THR A 27 1.82 -13.75 4.34
C THR A 27 2.38 -12.83 5.42
N MET A 28 3.19 -11.85 5.01
CA MET A 28 3.80 -10.91 5.95
C MET A 28 2.77 -10.02 6.64
N ALA A 29 1.74 -9.58 5.91
CA ALA A 29 0.67 -8.79 6.52
C ALA A 29 -0.06 -9.58 7.61
N ALA A 30 -0.29 -10.87 7.37
CA ALA A 30 -0.93 -11.75 8.36
C ALA A 30 -0.04 -11.96 9.59
N GLU A 31 1.27 -12.04 9.42
CA GLU A 31 2.22 -12.26 10.51
C GLU A 31 2.55 -11.01 11.30
N LEU A 32 2.74 -9.88 10.60
CA LEU A 32 3.24 -8.64 11.22
C LEU A 32 2.13 -7.71 11.69
N HIS A 33 0.92 -7.88 11.17
CA HIS A 33 -0.22 -6.99 11.49
C HIS A 33 0.13 -5.50 11.34
N PRO A 34 0.63 -5.07 10.17
CA PRO A 34 1.02 -3.67 10.01
C PRO A 34 -0.20 -2.76 10.02
N ASP A 35 0.00 -1.51 10.39
CA ASP A 35 -1.06 -0.51 10.31
C ASP A 35 -1.26 -0.03 8.88
N LEU A 36 -0.19 -0.07 8.09
CA LEU A 36 -0.16 0.45 6.74
C LEU A 36 0.65 -0.46 5.84
N VAL A 37 0.12 -0.73 4.65
CA VAL A 37 0.83 -1.46 3.60
C VAL A 37 0.97 -0.55 2.38
N LEU A 38 2.20 -0.38 1.90
CA LEU A 38 2.47 0.29 0.64
C LEU A 38 2.64 -0.81 -0.40
N MET A 39 1.69 -0.90 -1.33
CA MET A 39 1.61 -2.01 -2.27
C MET A 39 1.92 -1.54 -3.69
N ASP A 40 2.95 -2.12 -4.30
CA ASP A 40 3.24 -1.89 -5.71
C ASP A 40 2.29 -2.74 -6.55
N VAL A 41 1.62 -2.13 -7.52
CA VAL A 41 0.70 -2.84 -8.41
C VAL A 41 1.44 -3.88 -9.26
N ASN A 42 2.70 -3.62 -9.59
CA ASN A 42 3.48 -4.45 -10.50
C ASN A 42 4.38 -5.49 -9.82
N LEU A 43 3.93 -6.08 -8.74
CA LEU A 43 4.70 -7.11 -8.07
C LEU A 43 4.74 -8.41 -8.89
N PRO A 44 5.86 -9.17 -8.81
CA PRO A 44 5.89 -10.54 -9.33
C PRO A 44 4.89 -11.43 -8.59
N GLY A 45 4.43 -12.49 -9.25
CA GLY A 45 3.43 -13.38 -8.69
C GLY A 45 2.03 -12.80 -8.87
N ILE A 46 1.21 -12.83 -7.83
CA ILE A 46 -0.10 -12.17 -7.90
C ILE A 46 0.15 -10.66 -7.92
N ASN A 47 -0.67 -9.94 -8.67
CA ASN A 47 -0.48 -8.48 -8.75
C ASN A 47 -0.91 -7.78 -7.46
N GLY A 48 -0.53 -6.50 -7.32
CA GLY A 48 -0.82 -5.74 -6.11
C GLY A 48 -2.29 -5.58 -5.81
N LEU A 49 -3.15 -5.57 -6.82
CA LEU A 49 -4.60 -5.46 -6.61
C LEU A 49 -5.15 -6.73 -5.95
N ASP A 50 -4.75 -7.90 -6.45
CA ASP A 50 -5.17 -9.18 -5.87
C ASP A 50 -4.59 -9.38 -4.48
N ALA A 51 -3.32 -9.00 -4.27
CA ALA A 51 -2.71 -9.07 -2.95
C ALA A 51 -3.45 -8.19 -1.96
N THR A 52 -3.85 -6.98 -2.38
CA THR A 52 -4.63 -6.06 -1.54
C THR A 52 -5.97 -6.69 -1.13
N ARG A 53 -6.67 -7.30 -2.07
CA ARG A 53 -7.95 -7.96 -1.77
C ARG A 53 -7.77 -9.06 -0.72
N GLN A 54 -6.71 -9.87 -0.86
CA GLN A 54 -6.45 -10.96 0.07
C GLN A 54 -6.06 -10.43 1.46
N ILE A 55 -5.24 -9.40 1.52
CA ILE A 55 -4.84 -8.78 2.79
C ILE A 55 -6.07 -8.24 3.52
N LEU A 56 -6.92 -7.48 2.81
CA LEU A 56 -8.09 -6.88 3.41
C LEU A 56 -9.15 -7.91 3.78
N ALA A 57 -9.28 -8.99 3.02
CA ALA A 57 -10.23 -10.05 3.34
C ALA A 57 -9.85 -10.81 4.61
N ALA A 58 -8.57 -10.91 4.92
CA ALA A 58 -8.07 -11.60 6.10
C ALA A 58 -7.94 -10.68 7.32
N ASP A 59 -8.06 -9.38 7.13
CA ASP A 59 -7.88 -8.38 8.18
C ASP A 59 -9.22 -8.01 8.82
N ASP A 60 -9.16 -7.46 10.02
CA ASP A 60 -10.36 -7.02 10.76
C ASP A 60 -10.80 -5.59 10.41
N GLY A 61 -10.22 -4.99 9.39
CA GLY A 61 -10.53 -3.63 8.96
C GLY A 61 -9.57 -2.58 9.50
N SER A 62 -8.52 -2.98 10.21
CA SER A 62 -7.57 -2.05 10.80
C SER A 62 -6.42 -1.65 9.87
N VAL A 63 -6.12 -2.47 8.85
CA VAL A 63 -5.00 -2.18 7.95
C VAL A 63 -5.43 -1.22 6.84
N VAL A 64 -4.54 -0.26 6.54
CA VAL A 64 -4.72 0.67 5.43
C VAL A 64 -3.76 0.26 4.32
N VAL A 65 -4.25 0.10 3.09
CA VAL A 65 -3.43 -0.20 1.93
C VAL A 65 -3.41 0.99 0.99
N LEU A 66 -2.20 1.44 0.65
CA LEU A 66 -1.99 2.49 -0.35
C LEU A 66 -1.29 1.83 -1.55
N LEU A 67 -1.88 1.97 -2.73
CA LEU A 67 -1.30 1.41 -3.95
C LEU A 67 -0.34 2.40 -4.59
N LEU A 68 0.81 1.89 -5.03
CA LEU A 68 1.83 2.68 -5.73
C LEU A 68 2.04 2.08 -7.10
N SER A 69 2.14 2.92 -8.14
CA SER A 69 2.36 2.42 -9.50
C SER A 69 3.01 3.48 -10.39
N THR A 70 3.64 3.00 -11.45
CA THR A 70 4.14 3.86 -12.53
C THR A 70 3.02 4.20 -13.53
N TYR A 71 1.87 3.54 -13.43
CA TYR A 71 0.74 3.77 -14.34
C TYR A 71 -0.01 5.05 -13.99
N GLU A 72 -0.76 5.54 -14.96
CA GLU A 72 -1.59 6.73 -14.77
C GLU A 72 -2.70 6.45 -13.75
N GLU A 73 -2.96 7.42 -12.89
CA GLU A 73 -4.00 7.34 -11.88
C GLU A 73 -5.37 7.10 -12.51
N GLU A 74 -5.63 7.73 -13.67
CA GLU A 74 -6.90 7.62 -14.37
C GLU A 74 -7.25 6.20 -14.79
N GLU A 75 -6.21 5.39 -15.08
CA GLU A 75 -6.42 4.01 -15.50
C GLU A 75 -6.66 3.07 -14.32
N TYR A 76 -6.01 3.31 -13.21
CA TYR A 76 -5.98 2.37 -12.08
C TYR A 76 -6.75 2.81 -10.85
N ALA A 77 -7.06 4.10 -10.71
CA ALA A 77 -7.81 4.56 -9.54
C ALA A 77 -9.14 3.83 -9.33
N PRO A 78 -9.94 3.57 -10.37
CA PRO A 78 -11.18 2.80 -10.18
C PRO A 78 -10.93 1.38 -9.68
N ARG A 79 -9.86 0.73 -10.16
CA ARG A 79 -9.50 -0.62 -9.71
C ARG A 79 -9.01 -0.62 -8.27
N ALA A 80 -8.29 0.43 -7.89
CA ALA A 80 -7.82 0.58 -6.52
C ALA A 80 -9.00 0.68 -5.57
N ALA A 81 -10.00 1.46 -5.91
CA ALA A 81 -11.22 1.59 -5.11
C ALA A 81 -11.96 0.26 -5.00
N GLU A 82 -12.05 -0.49 -6.10
CA GLU A 82 -12.75 -1.78 -6.12
C GLU A 82 -12.07 -2.82 -5.23
N CYS A 83 -10.73 -2.81 -5.15
CA CYS A 83 -10.02 -3.78 -4.32
C CYS A 83 -9.97 -3.38 -2.83
N GLY A 84 -10.45 -2.19 -2.49
CA GLY A 84 -10.51 -1.74 -1.11
C GLY A 84 -9.33 -0.90 -0.65
N ALA A 85 -8.40 -0.56 -1.56
CA ALA A 85 -7.28 0.31 -1.19
C ALA A 85 -7.77 1.70 -0.81
N ALA A 86 -7.11 2.33 0.14
CA ALA A 86 -7.50 3.66 0.61
C ALA A 86 -7.13 4.75 -0.39
N ALA A 87 -6.05 4.56 -1.15
CA ALA A 87 -5.62 5.51 -2.16
C ALA A 87 -4.74 4.84 -3.20
N TYR A 88 -4.62 5.50 -4.34
CA TYR A 88 -3.72 5.14 -5.41
C TYR A 88 -2.78 6.32 -5.64
N ILE A 89 -1.48 6.09 -5.54
CA ILE A 89 -0.49 7.16 -5.65
C ILE A 89 0.50 6.82 -6.76
N PRO A 90 0.62 7.66 -7.80
CA PRO A 90 1.67 7.48 -8.79
C PRO A 90 3.05 7.58 -8.13
N LYS A 91 3.97 6.70 -8.49
CA LYS A 91 5.32 6.70 -7.90
C LYS A 91 6.05 8.02 -8.09
N ALA A 92 5.77 8.70 -9.20
CA ALA A 92 6.43 9.98 -9.51
C ALA A 92 6.15 11.07 -8.49
N VAL A 93 5.02 11.01 -7.78
CA VAL A 93 4.63 12.02 -6.80
C VAL A 93 4.65 11.49 -5.36
N PHE A 94 5.10 10.26 -5.16
CA PHE A 94 5.14 9.68 -3.83
C PHE A 94 6.35 10.22 -3.05
N GLY A 95 6.08 10.79 -1.89
CA GLY A 95 7.11 11.32 -0.99
C GLY A 95 6.53 11.44 0.42
N PRO A 96 7.30 11.95 1.39
CA PRO A 96 6.83 12.05 2.78
C PRO A 96 5.53 12.83 2.95
N ASP A 97 5.38 13.95 2.27
CA ASP A 97 4.16 14.76 2.37
C ASP A 97 2.95 14.01 1.84
N ARG A 98 3.12 13.32 0.72
CA ARG A 98 2.03 12.54 0.12
C ARG A 98 1.64 11.36 1.01
N LEU A 99 2.63 10.71 1.61
CA LEU A 99 2.40 9.62 2.55
C LEU A 99 1.59 10.10 3.75
N GLU A 100 1.98 11.22 4.35
CA GLU A 100 1.28 11.78 5.50
C GLU A 100 -0.16 12.15 5.15
N GLN A 101 -0.37 12.77 4.00
CA GLN A 101 -1.71 13.16 3.55
C GLN A 101 -2.60 11.95 3.33
N ALA A 102 -2.09 10.93 2.66
CA ALA A 102 -2.87 9.73 2.37
C ALA A 102 -3.20 8.95 3.65
N TRP A 103 -2.26 8.86 4.56
CA TRP A 103 -2.48 8.22 5.86
C TRP A 103 -3.54 8.96 6.67
N ALA A 104 -3.42 10.28 6.76
CA ALA A 104 -4.37 11.10 7.51
C ALA A 104 -5.80 10.97 6.95
N ALA A 105 -5.92 10.96 5.63
CA ALA A 105 -7.23 10.81 4.99
C ALA A 105 -7.84 9.43 5.26
N ALA A 106 -7.03 8.37 5.21
CA ALA A 106 -7.49 7.00 5.47
C ALA A 106 -7.86 6.81 6.95
N ALA A 107 -7.10 7.40 7.86
CA ALA A 107 -7.32 7.25 9.30
C ALA A 107 -8.59 7.94 9.79
N ARG A 108 -9.17 8.83 8.99
CA ARG A 108 -10.42 9.52 9.35
C ARG A 108 -11.69 8.74 9.03
N GLN A 109 -11.54 7.65 8.30
CA GLN A 109 -12.69 6.86 7.86
C GLN A 109 -13.08 5.78 8.88
#